data_4f0b81cd72cfd46962e7114182ac1bdc
#
_entry.id   4f0b81cd72cfd46962e7114182ac1bdc
#
_cell.length_a   1.000
_cell.length_b   1.000
_cell.length_c   1.000
_cell.angle_alpha   90.00
_cell.angle_beta   90.00
_cell.angle_gamma   90.00
#
_symmetry.space_group_name_H-M   'P 1'
#
loop_
_entity.id
_entity.type
_entity.pdbx_description
1 polymer ?
#
loop_
_entity_poly.entity_id
_entity_poly.type
_entity_poly.pdbx_seq_one_letter_code
_entity_poly.pdbx_strand_id
1 'polypeptide(L)'
;MFRSAPILLLIFVLQSCSGGYSFTGGDVGAAETVSIDRFNNIAPLVNPKLSQQFTESLQELLVRQTPLALTKVNGDLNFSGEIVGYEVKSEAPGANDQIAQSRLSITVKVRFKNFLDVEKDFEQIFSSYRNFPASSDLSSVEDVLVDEIIQEMVEKIFNR
;
A
#
# COMPACT_ATOMS: atom_id res chain seq x y z
N MET A 1 -50.38 2.71 -41.97
CA MET A 1 -49.36 3.67 -41.51
C MET A 1 -49.36 3.64 -40.00
N PHE A 2 -48.41 2.97 -39.34
CA PHE A 2 -48.07 2.98 -37.92
C PHE A 2 -47.36 1.68 -37.53
N ARG A 3 -46.25 1.35 -38.20
CA ARG A 3 -45.44 0.15 -37.84
C ARG A 3 -43.98 0.48 -37.53
N SER A 4 -43.62 1.76 -37.39
CA SER A 4 -42.21 2.20 -37.18
C SER A 4 -41.92 2.70 -35.76
N ALA A 5 -42.92 2.75 -34.85
CA ALA A 5 -42.77 3.26 -33.50
C ALA A 5 -42.00 2.34 -32.53
N PRO A 6 -42.02 0.98 -32.63
CA PRO A 6 -41.29 0.14 -31.67
C PRO A 6 -39.81 0.08 -31.92
N ILE A 7 -39.31 0.42 -33.10
CA ILE A 7 -37.86 0.38 -33.40
C ILE A 7 -37.15 1.61 -32.82
N LEU A 8 -37.83 2.77 -32.75
CA LEU A 8 -37.23 3.99 -32.18
C LEU A 8 -37.08 3.91 -30.66
N LEU A 9 -37.95 3.16 -29.98
CA LEU A 9 -37.89 2.96 -28.53
C LEU A 9 -36.74 2.05 -28.11
N LEU A 10 -36.30 1.11 -28.96
CA LEU A 10 -35.25 0.14 -28.69
C LEU A 10 -33.84 0.76 -28.69
N ILE A 11 -33.67 1.89 -29.41
CA ILE A 11 -32.37 2.59 -29.57
C ILE A 11 -32.04 3.43 -28.32
N PHE A 12 -33.04 3.79 -27.49
CA PHE A 12 -32.83 4.65 -26.33
C PHE A 12 -32.34 3.90 -25.06
N VAL A 13 -32.38 2.57 -25.06
CA VAL A 13 -32.00 1.73 -23.90
C VAL A 13 -30.49 1.41 -23.87
N LEU A 14 -29.73 1.72 -24.91
CA LEU A 14 -28.30 1.37 -25.03
C LEU A 14 -27.32 2.48 -24.56
N GLN A 15 -27.82 3.58 -24.01
CA GLN A 15 -26.97 4.70 -23.55
C GLN A 15 -26.61 4.68 -22.06
N SER A 16 -26.90 3.60 -21.32
CA SER A 16 -26.70 3.55 -19.88
C SER A 16 -25.68 2.49 -19.47
N CYS A 17 -24.41 2.68 -19.85
CA CYS A 17 -23.28 2.00 -19.20
C CYS A 17 -21.98 2.77 -19.47
N SER A 18 -21.79 3.92 -18.78
CA SER A 18 -20.46 4.50 -18.58
C SER A 18 -20.16 4.61 -17.08
N GLY A 19 -20.42 3.54 -16.35
CA GLY A 19 -19.86 3.35 -15.02
C GLY A 19 -18.52 2.64 -15.20
N GLY A 20 -17.41 3.35 -15.20
CA GLY A 20 -16.10 2.74 -15.14
C GLY A 20 -15.97 1.98 -13.82
N TYR A 21 -16.10 0.66 -13.84
CA TYR A 21 -15.67 -0.18 -12.74
C TYR A 21 -14.14 -0.14 -12.71
N SER A 22 -13.58 0.68 -11.81
CA SER A 22 -12.18 0.56 -11.45
C SER A 22 -12.02 -0.69 -10.56
N PHE A 23 -11.46 -1.75 -11.13
CA PHE A 23 -11.16 -3.00 -10.41
C PHE A 23 -9.85 -2.93 -9.62
N THR A 24 -9.17 -1.79 -9.60
CA THR A 24 -7.93 -1.56 -8.86
C THR A 24 -8.23 -0.70 -7.64
N GLY A 25 -7.92 -1.23 -6.45
CA GLY A 25 -8.07 -0.53 -5.18
C GLY A 25 -7.47 0.88 -5.22
N GLY A 26 -8.01 1.80 -4.41
CA GLY A 26 -7.59 3.19 -4.37
C GLY A 26 -8.43 4.10 -5.27
N ASP A 27 -9.63 4.47 -4.79
CA ASP A 27 -10.37 5.58 -5.38
C ASP A 27 -9.61 6.89 -5.18
N VAL A 28 -8.87 7.32 -6.20
CA VAL A 28 -8.11 8.58 -6.19
C VAL A 28 -9.00 9.81 -6.43
N GLY A 29 -10.28 9.62 -6.74
CA GLY A 29 -11.24 10.69 -6.99
C GLY A 29 -10.81 11.61 -8.14
N ALA A 30 -10.82 12.92 -7.89
CA ALA A 30 -10.41 13.95 -8.86
C ALA A 30 -8.91 14.31 -8.77
N ALA A 31 -8.11 13.58 -7.97
CA ALA A 31 -6.69 13.85 -7.83
C ALA A 31 -5.92 13.47 -9.10
N GLU A 32 -5.01 14.33 -9.52
CA GLU A 32 -4.13 14.13 -10.67
C GLU A 32 -2.68 13.91 -10.25
N THR A 33 -2.32 14.35 -9.03
CA THR A 33 -0.94 14.33 -8.54
C THR A 33 -0.84 13.71 -7.15
N VAL A 34 0.29 13.06 -6.88
CA VAL A 34 0.65 12.53 -5.55
C VAL A 34 2.07 12.92 -5.18
N SER A 35 2.26 13.32 -3.94
CA SER A 35 3.58 13.51 -3.33
C SER A 35 3.78 12.50 -2.20
N ILE A 36 4.99 11.98 -2.09
CA ILE A 36 5.34 11.00 -1.05
C ILE A 36 6.60 11.49 -0.36
N ASP A 37 6.46 11.84 0.90
CA ASP A 37 7.58 12.24 1.72
C ASP A 37 8.40 11.02 2.10
N ARG A 38 9.69 11.22 2.33
CA ARG A 38 10.57 10.14 2.78
C ARG A 38 10.12 9.65 4.15
N PHE A 39 9.85 8.35 4.27
CA PHE A 39 9.53 7.70 5.54
C PHE A 39 10.80 7.54 6.38
N ASN A 40 10.96 8.36 7.40
CA ASN A 40 12.12 8.30 8.27
C ASN A 40 12.07 7.04 9.14
N ASN A 41 13.20 6.36 9.30
CA ASN A 41 13.30 5.23 10.19
C ASN A 41 13.72 5.71 11.58
N ILE A 42 12.79 5.66 12.53
CA ILE A 42 12.98 6.00 13.95
C ILE A 42 12.84 4.77 14.86
N ALA A 43 12.81 3.57 14.28
CA ALA A 43 12.78 2.33 15.05
C ALA A 43 14.04 2.17 15.91
N PRO A 44 13.95 1.55 17.09
CA PRO A 44 15.10 1.34 17.98
C PRO A 44 16.24 0.53 17.33
N LEU A 45 15.89 -0.42 16.49
CA LEU A 45 16.83 -1.16 15.65
C LEU A 45 16.74 -0.60 14.23
N VAL A 46 17.87 -0.10 13.70
CA VAL A 46 17.87 0.64 12.44
C VAL A 46 18.43 -0.22 11.31
N ASN A 47 17.61 -0.53 10.31
CA ASN A 47 18.08 -0.97 9.00
C ASN A 47 18.24 0.28 8.11
N PRO A 48 19.46 0.64 7.66
CA PRO A 48 19.72 1.90 6.94
C PRO A 48 19.00 2.00 5.58
N LYS A 49 18.72 0.85 4.95
CA LYS A 49 18.09 0.78 3.62
C LYS A 49 16.58 0.91 3.69
N LEU A 50 15.97 0.56 4.83
CA LEU A 50 14.53 0.37 4.98
C LEU A 50 13.72 1.63 4.63
N SER A 51 14.19 2.81 5.05
CA SER A 51 13.55 4.11 4.74
C SER A 51 13.44 4.35 3.23
N GLN A 52 14.51 4.07 2.50
CA GLN A 52 14.55 4.24 1.05
C GLN A 52 13.68 3.18 0.36
N GLN A 53 13.87 1.91 0.67
CA GLN A 53 13.13 0.80 0.06
C GLN A 53 11.62 0.97 0.24
N PHE A 54 11.16 1.30 1.46
CA PHE A 54 9.74 1.52 1.72
C PHE A 54 9.17 2.69 0.92
N THR A 55 9.87 3.82 0.90
CA THR A 55 9.41 5.01 0.18
C THR A 55 9.34 4.75 -1.33
N GLU A 56 10.35 4.13 -1.90
CA GLU A 56 10.40 3.78 -3.33
C GLU A 56 9.32 2.76 -3.71
N SER A 57 9.11 1.72 -2.90
CA SER A 57 8.07 0.72 -3.16
C SER A 57 6.66 1.32 -3.13
N LEU A 58 6.39 2.26 -2.22
CA LEU A 58 5.10 2.96 -2.19
C LEU A 58 4.93 3.87 -3.42
N GLN A 59 5.98 4.57 -3.86
CA GLN A 59 5.97 5.37 -5.09
C GLN A 59 5.71 4.50 -6.32
N GLU A 60 6.42 3.39 -6.46
CA GLU A 60 6.26 2.47 -7.58
C GLU A 60 4.84 1.88 -7.64
N LEU A 61 4.28 1.48 -6.48
CA LEU A 61 2.93 0.94 -6.43
C LEU A 61 1.91 1.98 -6.92
N LEU A 62 1.96 3.21 -6.40
CA LEU A 62 1.04 4.27 -6.77
C LEU A 62 1.13 4.62 -8.24
N VAL A 63 2.33 4.80 -8.78
CA VAL A 63 2.53 5.10 -10.22
C VAL A 63 2.07 3.95 -11.12
N ARG A 64 2.24 2.71 -10.67
CA ARG A 64 1.85 1.52 -11.45
C ARG A 64 0.35 1.28 -11.44
N GLN A 65 -0.34 1.58 -10.33
CA GLN A 65 -1.74 1.21 -10.14
C GLN A 65 -2.72 2.38 -10.25
N THR A 66 -2.23 3.61 -10.40
CA THR A 66 -3.07 4.80 -10.54
C THR A 66 -2.61 5.66 -11.71
N PRO A 67 -3.47 6.53 -12.26
CA PRO A 67 -3.07 7.51 -13.27
C PRO A 67 -2.36 8.75 -12.67
N LEU A 68 -2.05 8.74 -11.36
CA LEU A 68 -1.46 9.89 -10.68
C LEU A 68 -0.03 10.19 -11.15
N ALA A 69 0.26 11.46 -11.38
CA ALA A 69 1.60 11.94 -11.63
C ALA A 69 2.34 12.16 -10.29
N LEU A 70 3.53 11.54 -10.14
CA LEU A 70 4.35 11.72 -8.96
C LEU A 70 5.01 13.11 -8.98
N THR A 71 4.82 13.88 -7.91
CA THR A 71 5.45 15.18 -7.68
C THR A 71 6.35 15.14 -6.45
N LYS A 72 7.34 16.03 -6.41
CA LYS A 72 8.24 16.09 -5.25
C LYS A 72 7.57 16.67 -4.00
N VAL A 73 6.68 17.64 -4.20
CA VAL A 73 5.97 18.38 -3.15
C VAL A 73 4.60 18.83 -3.67
N ASN A 74 3.68 19.12 -2.76
CA ASN A 74 2.38 19.72 -3.07
C ASN A 74 1.53 18.94 -4.08
N GLY A 75 1.55 17.60 -4.01
CA GLY A 75 0.57 16.79 -4.74
C GLY A 75 -0.84 16.98 -4.18
N ASP A 76 -1.87 16.70 -4.99
CA ASP A 76 -3.28 16.68 -4.54
C ASP A 76 -3.47 15.67 -3.41
N LEU A 77 -2.72 14.58 -3.49
CA LEU A 77 -2.59 13.59 -2.43
C LEU A 77 -1.16 13.63 -1.85
N ASN A 78 -1.04 13.45 -0.54
CA ASN A 78 0.25 13.34 0.11
C ASN A 78 0.29 12.15 1.05
N PHE A 79 1.34 11.33 0.92
CA PHE A 79 1.70 10.31 1.88
C PHE A 79 2.95 10.73 2.64
N SER A 80 2.88 10.66 3.97
CA SER A 80 4.00 10.92 4.86
C SER A 80 3.97 9.94 6.03
N GLY A 81 5.09 9.80 6.76
CA GLY A 81 5.10 8.93 7.91
C GLY A 81 6.48 8.54 8.39
N GLU A 82 6.49 7.56 9.29
CA GLU A 82 7.69 7.11 9.99
C GLU A 82 7.66 5.59 10.16
N ILE A 83 8.82 4.95 10.02
CA ILE A 83 9.01 3.56 10.40
C ILE A 83 9.30 3.57 11.90
N VAL A 84 8.36 3.04 12.69
CA VAL A 84 8.38 3.12 14.16
C VAL A 84 8.78 1.81 14.82
N GLY A 85 8.81 0.71 14.08
CA GLY A 85 9.19 -0.60 14.59
C GLY A 85 9.95 -1.43 13.57
N TYR A 86 11.03 -2.04 14.03
CA TYR A 86 11.80 -3.09 13.37
C TYR A 86 12.26 -4.04 14.45
N GLU A 87 11.66 -5.22 14.54
CA GLU A 87 11.85 -6.14 15.66
C GLU A 87 12.05 -7.56 15.17
N VAL A 88 12.99 -8.25 15.84
CA VAL A 88 13.17 -9.69 15.69
C VAL A 88 12.83 -10.38 17.01
N LYS A 89 11.91 -11.31 16.97
CA LYS A 89 11.48 -12.09 18.14
C LYS A 89 11.56 -13.58 17.84
N SER A 90 12.00 -14.36 18.85
CA SER A 90 11.88 -15.82 18.79
C SER A 90 10.43 -16.21 19.05
N GLU A 91 9.87 -17.05 18.18
CA GLU A 91 8.54 -17.61 18.35
C GLU A 91 8.64 -19.00 19.02
N ALA A 92 7.79 -19.23 20.03
CA ALA A 92 7.68 -20.56 20.60
C ALA A 92 7.15 -21.54 19.55
N PRO A 93 7.68 -22.79 19.48
CA PRO A 93 7.15 -23.80 18.59
C PRO A 93 5.65 -24.02 18.86
N GLY A 94 4.83 -23.96 17.82
CA GLY A 94 3.42 -24.37 17.90
C GLY A 94 3.31 -25.87 18.18
N ALA A 95 2.14 -26.34 18.60
CA ALA A 95 1.91 -27.74 18.96
C ALA A 95 2.26 -28.75 17.84
N ASN A 96 2.34 -28.31 16.60
CA ASN A 96 2.70 -29.10 15.41
C ASN A 96 4.00 -28.65 14.74
N ASP A 97 4.67 -27.60 15.23
CA ASP A 97 5.91 -27.09 14.66
C ASP A 97 7.11 -27.75 15.34
N GLN A 98 7.86 -28.53 14.59
CA GLN A 98 9.09 -29.18 15.08
C GLN A 98 10.33 -28.28 14.96
N ILE A 99 10.23 -27.15 14.28
CA ILE A 99 11.35 -26.23 14.02
C ILE A 99 11.08 -24.91 14.72
N ALA A 100 12.02 -24.49 15.60
CA ALA A 100 11.99 -23.17 16.22
C ALA A 100 12.06 -22.09 15.13
N GLN A 101 11.20 -21.08 15.24
CA GLN A 101 11.12 -19.97 14.30
C GLN A 101 11.49 -18.65 14.96
N SER A 102 11.97 -17.74 14.18
CA SER A 102 12.10 -16.31 14.51
C SER A 102 11.16 -15.51 13.60
N ARG A 103 10.73 -14.36 14.11
CA ARG A 103 9.83 -13.44 13.39
C ARG A 103 10.49 -12.08 13.24
N LEU A 104 10.61 -11.60 12.01
CA LEU A 104 10.91 -10.21 11.70
C LEU A 104 9.60 -9.45 11.52
N SER A 105 9.41 -8.36 12.26
CA SER A 105 8.23 -7.49 12.19
C SER A 105 8.64 -6.06 11.87
N ILE A 106 7.92 -5.41 10.96
CA ILE A 106 8.10 -4.00 10.62
C ILE A 106 6.77 -3.28 10.88
N THR A 107 6.87 -2.08 11.49
CA THR A 107 5.71 -1.25 11.81
C THR A 107 5.95 0.16 11.28
N VAL A 108 4.97 0.67 10.53
CA VAL A 108 5.01 2.00 9.91
C VAL A 108 3.77 2.78 10.32
N LYS A 109 3.98 4.01 10.74
CA LYS A 109 2.93 4.99 10.95
C LYS A 109 2.78 5.81 9.68
N VAL A 110 1.60 5.77 9.06
CA VAL A 110 1.29 6.44 7.80
C VAL A 110 0.29 7.56 8.07
N ARG A 111 0.55 8.72 7.51
CA ARG A 111 -0.37 9.83 7.41
C ARG A 111 -0.66 10.10 5.94
N PHE A 112 -1.91 10.02 5.59
CA PHE A 112 -2.44 10.36 4.27
C PHE A 112 -3.20 11.68 4.35
N LYS A 113 -2.98 12.57 3.39
CA LYS A 113 -3.73 13.79 3.22
C LYS A 113 -4.28 13.89 1.81
N ASN A 114 -5.55 14.20 1.71
CA ASN A 114 -6.22 14.53 0.46
C ASN A 114 -6.59 16.02 0.47
N PHE A 115 -5.87 16.85 -0.29
CA PHE A 115 -6.10 18.29 -0.32
C PHE A 115 -7.36 18.70 -1.09
N LEU A 116 -7.98 17.75 -1.83
CA LEU A 116 -9.25 17.96 -2.53
C LEU A 116 -10.46 17.51 -1.68
N ASP A 117 -10.26 16.59 -0.74
CA ASP A 117 -11.29 16.03 0.12
C ASP A 117 -10.71 15.62 1.47
N VAL A 118 -10.74 16.56 2.41
CA VAL A 118 -10.16 16.37 3.75
C VAL A 118 -10.87 15.31 4.60
N GLU A 119 -12.08 14.88 4.23
CA GLU A 119 -12.78 13.81 4.92
C GLU A 119 -12.12 12.44 4.68
N LYS A 120 -11.30 12.33 3.65
CA LYS A 120 -10.51 11.13 3.33
C LYS A 120 -9.16 11.08 4.03
N ASP A 121 -8.77 12.12 4.78
CA ASP A 121 -7.53 12.13 5.55
C ASP A 121 -7.50 11.00 6.58
N PHE A 122 -6.34 10.39 6.76
CA PHE A 122 -6.15 9.42 7.84
C PHE A 122 -4.73 9.43 8.41
N GLU A 123 -4.63 8.96 9.64
CA GLU A 123 -3.36 8.56 10.25
C GLU A 123 -3.56 7.17 10.84
N GLN A 124 -2.73 6.21 10.43
CA GLN A 124 -2.88 4.81 10.82
C GLN A 124 -1.52 4.10 10.93
N ILE A 125 -1.46 3.13 11.84
CA ILE A 125 -0.31 2.23 11.99
C ILE A 125 -0.57 0.96 11.20
N PHE A 126 0.39 0.61 10.34
CA PHE A 126 0.42 -0.64 9.60
C PHE A 126 1.58 -1.49 10.11
N SER A 127 1.34 -2.78 10.27
CA SER A 127 2.37 -3.73 10.65
C SER A 127 2.27 -4.99 9.80
N SER A 128 3.42 -5.53 9.43
CA SER A 128 3.52 -6.83 8.79
C SER A 128 4.76 -7.57 9.28
N TYR A 129 4.80 -8.90 9.05
CA TYR A 129 5.88 -9.73 9.53
C TYR A 129 6.14 -10.91 8.61
N ARG A 130 7.35 -11.50 8.75
CA ARG A 130 7.71 -12.79 8.16
C ARG A 130 8.41 -13.65 9.21
N ASN A 131 8.10 -14.94 9.15
CA ASN A 131 8.79 -15.93 9.96
C ASN A 131 9.95 -16.52 9.16
N PHE A 132 11.03 -16.87 9.86
CA PHE A 132 12.18 -17.56 9.28
C PHE A 132 12.74 -18.58 10.29
N PRO A 133 13.46 -19.63 9.85
CA PRO A 133 14.04 -20.62 10.75
C PRO A 133 14.98 -19.96 11.76
N ALA A 134 14.82 -20.27 13.06
CA ALA A 134 15.68 -19.72 14.11
C ALA A 134 17.15 -20.18 13.99
N SER A 135 17.42 -21.23 13.19
CA SER A 135 18.77 -21.68 12.84
C SER A 135 19.44 -20.84 11.75
N SER A 136 18.69 -19.99 11.05
CA SER A 136 19.22 -19.12 10.01
C SER A 136 19.73 -17.82 10.63
N ASP A 137 20.86 -17.33 10.12
CA ASP A 137 21.31 -15.98 10.44
C ASP A 137 20.40 -14.96 9.73
N LEU A 138 19.87 -14.00 10.48
CA LEU A 138 19.01 -12.94 9.92
C LEU A 138 19.68 -12.25 8.72
N SER A 139 20.96 -11.94 8.80
CA SER A 139 21.69 -11.25 7.74
C SER A 139 21.64 -11.99 6.39
N SER A 140 21.46 -13.30 6.39
CA SER A 140 21.38 -14.11 5.17
C SER A 140 20.01 -14.07 4.49
N VAL A 141 18.96 -13.71 5.22
CA VAL A 141 17.56 -13.72 4.74
C VAL A 141 16.89 -12.35 4.82
N GLU A 142 17.52 -11.38 5.47
CA GLU A 142 16.95 -10.09 5.81
C GLU A 142 16.43 -9.33 4.60
N ASP A 143 17.23 -9.22 3.53
CA ASP A 143 16.85 -8.44 2.35
C ASP A 143 15.56 -9.01 1.71
N VAL A 144 15.42 -10.33 1.65
CA VAL A 144 14.22 -11.00 1.10
C VAL A 144 13.01 -10.78 2.01
N LEU A 145 13.18 -10.97 3.33
CA LEU A 145 12.09 -10.79 4.29
C LEU A 145 11.60 -9.35 4.33
N VAL A 146 12.52 -8.39 4.29
CA VAL A 146 12.21 -6.96 4.26
C VAL A 146 11.42 -6.60 3.01
N ASP A 147 11.85 -7.07 1.85
CA ASP A 147 11.15 -6.82 0.57
C ASP A 147 9.72 -7.37 0.62
N GLU A 148 9.54 -8.64 1.02
CA GLU A 148 8.21 -9.24 1.14
C GLU A 148 7.30 -8.51 2.14
N ILE A 149 7.84 -8.03 3.27
CA ILE A 149 7.08 -7.27 4.27
C ILE A 149 6.66 -5.92 3.69
N ILE A 150 7.57 -5.23 3.00
CA ILE A 150 7.29 -3.94 2.37
C ILE A 150 6.20 -4.09 1.32
N GLN A 151 6.31 -5.05 0.41
CA GLN A 151 5.30 -5.28 -0.65
C GLN A 151 3.91 -5.49 -0.05
N GLU A 152 3.78 -6.37 0.95
CA GLU A 152 2.50 -6.58 1.63
C GLU A 152 1.97 -5.29 2.29
N MET A 153 2.87 -4.51 2.88
CA MET A 153 2.49 -3.31 3.64
C MET A 153 2.03 -2.19 2.72
N VAL A 154 2.73 -1.94 1.61
CA VAL A 154 2.33 -0.90 0.65
C VAL A 154 1.01 -1.26 -0.04
N GLU A 155 0.73 -2.55 -0.28
CA GLU A 155 -0.57 -3.00 -0.76
C GLU A 155 -1.68 -2.78 0.27
N LYS A 156 -1.43 -3.04 1.56
CA LYS A 156 -2.40 -2.73 2.63
C LYS A 156 -2.70 -1.23 2.74
N ILE A 157 -1.69 -0.39 2.55
CA ILE A 157 -1.84 1.08 2.57
C ILE A 157 -2.68 1.53 1.38
N PHE A 158 -2.40 0.98 0.21
CA PHE A 158 -3.08 1.32 -1.04
C PHE A 158 -4.56 0.91 -1.03
N ASN A 159 -4.88 -0.24 -0.44
CA ASN A 159 -6.24 -0.79 -0.40
C ASN A 159 -7.07 -0.31 0.80
N ARG A 160 -6.59 0.67 1.53
CA ARG A 160 -7.31 1.20 2.66
C ARG A 160 -8.35 2.23 2.24
#